data_819b4d3673b79935f73451429199892a
#
_entry.id   819b4d3673b79935f73451429199892a
#
_cell.length_a   1.000
_cell.length_b   1.000
_cell.length_c   1.000
_cell.angle_alpha   90.00
_cell.angle_beta   90.00
_cell.angle_gamma   90.00
#
_symmetry.space_group_name_H-M   'P 1'
#
loop_
_entity.id
_entity.type
_entity.pdbx_description
1 polymer ?
#
loop_
_entity_poly.entity_id
_entity_poly.type
_entity_poly.pdbx_seq_one_letter_code
_entity_poly.pdbx_strand_id
1 'polypeptide(L)'
;MGILKTTIAGVLVTGLAFALLSCATLGFGPKATLEIVPAETFLSPALISKPVSFKGSGFSPNEMISVEMVLPKGMKMKGINEGEDVGLAVATTDDKGDFSSKMAPTATLNWFFQVGWTPLLRPNFKEAKPLPPGEYKIKATGLNSDIVAKSVLKLVPPPKKKK
;
A
#
# COMPACT_ATOMS: atom_id res chain seq x y z
N MET A 1 8.65 -1.16 94.40
CA MET A 1 9.61 -1.78 93.49
C MET A 1 8.81 -2.52 92.43
N GLY A 2 8.57 -1.96 91.32
CA GLY A 2 7.74 -2.49 90.24
C GLY A 2 8.40 -2.23 88.96
N ILE A 3 8.74 -3.23 88.20
CA ILE A 3 9.43 -3.17 86.93
C ILE A 3 8.41 -2.99 85.82
N LEU A 4 8.49 -1.87 85.14
CA LEU A 4 7.68 -1.50 83.99
C LEU A 4 8.16 -2.28 82.77
N LYS A 5 7.35 -3.18 82.21
CA LYS A 5 7.60 -3.83 80.93
C LYS A 5 6.96 -3.06 79.82
N THR A 6 7.79 -2.43 79.00
CA THR A 6 7.38 -1.72 77.83
C THR A 6 7.26 -2.70 76.65
N THR A 7 6.05 -2.89 76.14
CA THR A 7 5.78 -3.69 74.94
C THR A 7 5.83 -2.82 73.75
N ILE A 8 6.79 -3.05 72.88
CA ILE A 8 6.90 -2.34 71.58
C ILE A 8 6.00 -3.06 70.58
N ALA A 9 4.94 -2.41 70.19
CA ALA A 9 4.08 -2.87 69.10
C ALA A 9 4.77 -2.58 67.75
N GLY A 10 5.15 -3.65 67.06
CA GLY A 10 5.68 -3.56 65.71
C GLY A 10 4.56 -3.22 64.71
N VAL A 11 4.67 -2.09 64.07
CA VAL A 11 3.81 -1.70 62.93
C VAL A 11 4.37 -2.38 61.67
N LEU A 12 3.60 -3.36 61.20
CA LEU A 12 3.87 -4.09 59.95
C LEU A 12 3.34 -3.22 58.79
N VAL A 13 4.22 -2.48 58.14
CA VAL A 13 3.89 -1.74 56.92
C VAL A 13 3.91 -2.71 55.74
N THR A 14 2.74 -3.20 55.36
CA THR A 14 2.54 -3.99 54.17
C THR A 14 2.60 -3.03 52.96
N GLY A 15 3.77 -2.96 52.32
CA GLY A 15 3.97 -2.25 51.05
C GLY A 15 3.24 -3.01 49.94
N LEU A 16 2.10 -2.42 49.48
CA LEU A 16 1.36 -2.86 48.32
C LEU A 16 2.17 -2.44 47.06
N ALA A 17 2.98 -3.35 46.52
CA ALA A 17 3.66 -3.16 45.27
C ALA A 17 2.64 -3.21 44.15
N PHE A 18 2.19 -2.05 43.67
CA PHE A 18 1.47 -1.91 42.40
C PHE A 18 2.46 -2.25 41.26
N ALA A 19 2.47 -3.49 40.84
CA ALA A 19 3.08 -3.88 39.58
C ALA A 19 2.24 -3.28 38.44
N LEU A 20 2.67 -2.12 37.92
CA LEU A 20 2.20 -1.61 36.66
C LEU A 20 2.64 -2.59 35.57
N LEU A 21 1.76 -3.56 35.24
CA LEU A 21 1.86 -4.30 34.00
C LEU A 21 1.64 -3.27 32.87
N SER A 22 2.71 -2.64 32.43
CA SER A 22 2.75 -2.03 31.10
C SER A 22 2.55 -3.15 30.11
N CYS A 23 1.31 -3.41 29.70
CA CYS A 23 1.04 -4.11 28.45
C CYS A 23 1.63 -3.27 27.32
N ALA A 24 2.91 -3.44 27.06
CA ALA A 24 3.46 -3.16 25.75
C ALA A 24 2.73 -4.09 24.80
N THR A 25 1.64 -3.61 24.20
CA THR A 25 1.04 -4.24 23.04
C THR A 25 2.10 -4.18 21.96
N LEU A 26 2.94 -5.23 21.92
CA LEU A 26 3.75 -5.54 20.75
C LEU A 26 2.78 -5.56 19.58
N GLY A 27 2.96 -4.63 18.65
CA GLY A 27 2.07 -4.38 17.52
C GLY A 27 1.93 -5.56 16.56
N PHE A 28 1.20 -6.58 16.99
CA PHE A 28 0.64 -7.61 16.13
C PHE A 28 -0.76 -7.19 15.65
N GLY A 29 -0.87 -5.96 15.15
CA GLY A 29 -2.01 -5.63 14.30
C GLY A 29 -1.95 -6.50 13.04
N PRO A 30 -3.09 -6.85 12.42
CA PRO A 30 -3.10 -7.59 11.17
C PRO A 30 -2.23 -6.82 10.17
N LYS A 31 -1.24 -7.51 9.61
CA LYS A 31 -0.34 -6.91 8.61
C LYS A 31 -1.18 -6.49 7.41
N ALA A 32 -1.08 -5.22 7.01
CA ALA A 32 -1.80 -4.73 5.86
C ALA A 32 -1.50 -5.56 4.61
N THR A 33 -2.52 -5.81 3.81
CA THR A 33 -2.45 -6.61 2.59
C THR A 33 -2.88 -5.80 1.38
N LEU A 34 -2.36 -6.20 0.20
CA LEU A 34 -2.74 -5.65 -1.10
C LEU A 34 -2.95 -6.79 -2.08
N GLU A 35 -4.16 -6.91 -2.60
CA GLU A 35 -4.54 -7.82 -3.69
C GLU A 35 -4.67 -7.04 -5.00
N ILE A 36 -4.18 -7.61 -6.10
CA ILE A 36 -4.29 -7.05 -7.45
C ILE A 36 -5.11 -8.01 -8.31
N VAL A 37 -6.16 -7.48 -8.95
CA VAL A 37 -7.08 -8.29 -9.75
C VAL A 37 -7.24 -7.72 -11.16
N PRO A 38 -6.83 -8.44 -12.19
CA PRO A 38 -6.06 -9.68 -12.17
C PRO A 38 -4.59 -9.42 -11.78
N ALA A 39 -3.95 -10.37 -11.10
CA ALA A 39 -2.53 -10.29 -10.72
C ALA A 39 -1.58 -10.43 -11.94
N GLU A 40 -2.08 -11.02 -13.02
CA GLU A 40 -1.38 -11.17 -14.30
C GLU A 40 -2.25 -10.63 -15.44
N THR A 41 -1.67 -9.83 -16.31
CA THR A 41 -2.36 -9.26 -17.46
C THR A 41 -1.38 -8.96 -18.61
N PHE A 42 -1.90 -8.70 -19.82
CA PHE A 42 -1.12 -8.17 -20.92
C PHE A 42 -1.61 -6.79 -21.31
N LEU A 43 -0.71 -5.97 -21.84
CA LEU A 43 -1.07 -4.63 -22.28
C LEU A 43 -1.93 -4.70 -23.53
N SER A 44 -3.16 -4.24 -23.41
CA SER A 44 -4.09 -4.09 -24.51
C SER A 44 -5.00 -2.87 -24.28
N PRO A 45 -5.59 -2.29 -25.33
CA PRO A 45 -6.54 -1.20 -25.17
C PRO A 45 -7.73 -1.55 -24.24
N ALA A 46 -8.03 -2.83 -24.07
CA ALA A 46 -9.08 -3.27 -23.15
C ALA A 46 -8.81 -2.91 -21.69
N LEU A 47 -7.56 -2.68 -21.28
CA LEU A 47 -7.21 -2.22 -19.92
C LEU A 47 -7.78 -0.84 -19.58
N ILE A 48 -8.14 -0.03 -20.59
CA ILE A 48 -8.79 1.28 -20.36
C ILE A 48 -10.23 1.07 -19.91
N SER A 49 -10.94 0.09 -20.48
CA SER A 49 -12.33 -0.22 -20.16
C SER A 49 -12.49 -1.25 -19.05
N LYS A 50 -11.53 -2.14 -18.90
CA LYS A 50 -11.45 -3.17 -17.88
C LYS A 50 -10.13 -3.03 -17.11
N PRO A 51 -10.00 -1.99 -16.28
CA PRO A 51 -8.75 -1.71 -15.58
C PRO A 51 -8.45 -2.75 -14.51
N VAL A 52 -7.18 -2.87 -14.17
CA VAL A 52 -6.72 -3.61 -12.99
C VAL A 52 -7.36 -2.98 -11.74
N SER A 53 -7.80 -3.81 -10.82
CA SER A 53 -8.38 -3.41 -9.54
C SER A 53 -7.41 -3.71 -8.40
N PHE A 54 -7.45 -2.87 -7.39
CA PHE A 54 -6.65 -2.99 -6.17
C PHE A 54 -7.60 -3.13 -4.98
N LYS A 55 -7.34 -4.11 -4.13
CA LYS A 55 -8.05 -4.29 -2.87
C LYS A 55 -7.05 -4.39 -1.75
N GLY A 56 -7.29 -3.71 -0.65
CA GLY A 56 -6.43 -3.78 0.51
C GLY A 56 -7.20 -3.89 1.79
N SER A 57 -6.55 -4.42 2.82
CA SER A 57 -7.10 -4.55 4.16
C SER A 57 -6.02 -4.33 5.22
N GLY A 58 -6.45 -4.02 6.46
CA GLY A 58 -5.54 -3.81 7.58
C GLY A 58 -4.88 -2.44 7.62
N PHE A 59 -5.45 -1.45 6.94
CA PHE A 59 -5.09 -0.04 7.03
C PHE A 59 -5.88 0.66 8.16
N SER A 60 -5.57 1.92 8.43
CA SER A 60 -6.39 2.70 9.36
C SER A 60 -7.77 3.01 8.77
N PRO A 61 -8.84 3.05 9.60
CA PRO A 61 -10.16 3.42 9.13
C PRO A 61 -10.19 4.85 8.57
N ASN A 62 -11.01 5.04 7.53
CA ASN A 62 -11.31 6.37 6.93
C ASN A 62 -10.06 7.15 6.49
N GLU A 63 -8.95 6.47 6.15
CA GLU A 63 -7.76 7.12 5.64
C GLU A 63 -7.65 7.05 4.12
N MET A 64 -6.95 8.03 3.55
CA MET A 64 -6.64 8.04 2.13
C MET A 64 -5.47 7.10 1.84
N ILE A 65 -5.62 6.29 0.80
CA ILE A 65 -4.61 5.33 0.32
C ILE A 65 -4.10 5.80 -1.04
N SER A 66 -2.78 5.91 -1.19
CA SER A 66 -2.12 6.00 -2.48
C SER A 66 -1.69 4.62 -2.96
N VAL A 67 -2.08 4.25 -4.17
CA VAL A 67 -1.59 3.02 -4.83
C VAL A 67 -0.62 3.40 -5.93
N GLU A 68 0.60 2.91 -5.83
CA GLU A 68 1.72 3.33 -6.66
C GLU A 68 2.49 2.13 -7.21
N MET A 69 3.07 2.30 -8.40
CA MET A 69 4.02 1.36 -8.98
C MET A 69 5.44 1.87 -8.71
N VAL A 70 6.25 1.00 -8.13
CA VAL A 70 7.68 1.25 -7.92
C VAL A 70 8.41 0.97 -9.24
N LEU A 71 9.04 1.98 -9.82
CA LEU A 71 9.78 1.78 -11.06
C LEU A 71 11.00 0.88 -10.84
N PRO A 72 11.18 -0.15 -11.68
CA PRO A 72 12.38 -0.99 -11.63
C PRO A 72 13.65 -0.17 -11.85
N LYS A 73 14.75 -0.54 -11.19
CA LYS A 73 16.05 0.09 -11.41
C LYS A 73 16.46 0.00 -12.88
N GLY A 74 16.99 1.08 -13.43
CA GLY A 74 17.40 1.18 -14.83
C GLY A 74 16.25 1.45 -15.80
N MET A 75 14.99 1.46 -15.35
CA MET A 75 13.86 1.87 -16.18
C MET A 75 13.76 3.39 -16.22
N LYS A 76 13.77 3.93 -17.43
CA LYS A 76 13.60 5.39 -17.66
C LYS A 76 12.22 5.62 -18.26
N MET A 77 11.46 6.50 -17.65
CA MET A 77 10.19 7.00 -18.16
C MET A 77 10.27 8.51 -18.38
N LYS A 78 9.55 9.03 -19.39
CA LYS A 78 9.57 10.47 -19.67
C LYS A 78 9.01 11.25 -18.47
N GLY A 79 9.82 12.13 -17.88
CA GLY A 79 9.42 12.98 -16.76
C GLY A 79 9.44 12.31 -15.38
N ILE A 80 9.99 11.10 -15.28
CA ILE A 80 10.12 10.36 -14.01
C ILE A 80 11.58 9.93 -13.85
N ASN A 81 12.13 10.17 -12.68
CA ASN A 81 13.50 9.75 -12.35
C ASN A 81 13.55 8.27 -11.94
N GLU A 82 14.72 7.68 -12.02
CA GLU A 82 14.95 6.32 -11.55
C GLU A 82 14.66 6.21 -10.04
N GLY A 83 13.89 5.20 -9.66
CA GLY A 83 13.53 4.95 -8.27
C GLY A 83 12.34 5.76 -7.75
N GLU A 84 11.76 6.65 -8.57
CA GLU A 84 10.50 7.31 -8.24
C GLU A 84 9.32 6.35 -8.43
N ASP A 85 8.27 6.57 -7.64
CA ASP A 85 7.02 5.84 -7.73
C ASP A 85 6.02 6.59 -8.63
N VAL A 86 5.19 5.86 -9.35
CA VAL A 86 4.14 6.45 -10.18
C VAL A 86 2.77 6.06 -9.68
N GLY A 87 1.91 7.07 -9.50
CA GLY A 87 0.55 6.89 -8.99
C GLY A 87 -0.34 6.12 -9.96
N LEU A 88 -1.00 5.08 -9.46
CA LEU A 88 -1.93 4.24 -10.21
C LEU A 88 -3.38 4.49 -9.84
N ALA A 89 -3.66 4.68 -8.56
CA ALA A 89 -5.00 4.91 -8.03
C ALA A 89 -4.94 5.59 -6.67
N VAL A 90 -6.06 6.18 -6.28
CA VAL A 90 -6.31 6.68 -4.92
C VAL A 90 -7.60 6.04 -4.42
N ALA A 91 -7.68 5.76 -3.14
CA ALA A 91 -8.86 5.22 -2.47
C ALA A 91 -9.00 5.85 -1.07
N THR A 92 -10.14 5.62 -0.44
CA THR A 92 -10.34 5.84 0.99
C THR A 92 -10.76 4.52 1.61
N THR A 93 -10.21 4.17 2.74
CA THR A 93 -10.60 2.97 3.49
C THR A 93 -11.96 3.18 4.15
N ASP A 94 -12.66 2.08 4.35
CA ASP A 94 -13.90 2.06 5.14
C ASP A 94 -13.60 2.05 6.66
N ASP A 95 -14.66 1.91 7.47
CA ASP A 95 -14.57 1.84 8.94
C ASP A 95 -13.78 0.62 9.46
N LYS A 96 -13.51 -0.36 8.61
CA LYS A 96 -12.73 -1.57 8.93
C LYS A 96 -11.28 -1.46 8.48
N GLY A 97 -10.93 -0.40 7.75
CA GLY A 97 -9.60 -0.24 7.15
C GLY A 97 -9.42 -1.01 5.85
N ASP A 98 -10.52 -1.35 5.16
CA ASP A 98 -10.51 -2.01 3.86
C ASP A 98 -10.75 -1.00 2.74
N PHE A 99 -10.12 -1.22 1.57
CA PHE A 99 -10.39 -0.40 0.40
C PHE A 99 -10.51 -1.23 -0.88
N SER A 100 -11.19 -0.67 -1.87
CA SER A 100 -11.22 -1.18 -3.23
C SER A 100 -11.16 -0.01 -4.21
N SER A 101 -10.24 -0.07 -5.17
CA SER A 101 -10.13 0.93 -6.23
C SER A 101 -9.75 0.29 -7.56
N LYS A 102 -9.83 1.10 -8.62
CA LYS A 102 -9.43 0.69 -9.97
C LYS A 102 -8.29 1.58 -10.43
N MET A 103 -7.40 1.02 -11.22
CA MET A 103 -6.35 1.81 -11.90
C MET A 103 -6.99 2.93 -12.69
N ALA A 104 -6.48 4.16 -12.50
CA ALA A 104 -6.96 5.31 -13.24
C ALA A 104 -6.66 5.16 -14.75
N PRO A 105 -7.60 5.52 -15.64
CA PRO A 105 -7.35 5.50 -17.09
C PRO A 105 -6.12 6.30 -17.50
N THR A 106 -5.88 7.44 -16.85
CA THR A 106 -4.69 8.27 -17.07
C THR A 106 -3.40 7.56 -16.65
N ALA A 107 -3.42 6.78 -15.56
CA ALA A 107 -2.28 5.96 -15.15
C ALA A 107 -1.99 4.86 -16.18
N THR A 108 -3.05 4.21 -16.72
CA THR A 108 -2.91 3.24 -17.81
C THR A 108 -2.25 3.87 -19.03
N LEU A 109 -2.70 5.04 -19.45
CA LEU A 109 -2.15 5.74 -20.63
C LEU A 109 -0.73 6.25 -20.39
N ASN A 110 -0.50 6.93 -19.27
CA ASN A 110 0.77 7.60 -18.99
C ASN A 110 1.89 6.63 -18.62
N TRP A 111 1.58 5.63 -17.80
CA TRP A 111 2.60 4.77 -17.21
C TRP A 111 2.72 3.42 -17.93
N PHE A 112 1.60 2.79 -18.29
CA PHE A 112 1.63 1.46 -18.92
C PHE A 112 1.82 1.55 -20.44
N PHE A 113 1.12 2.45 -21.12
CA PHE A 113 1.31 2.66 -22.57
C PHE A 113 2.33 3.75 -22.88
N GLN A 114 2.65 4.65 -21.94
CA GLN A 114 3.54 5.78 -22.11
C GLN A 114 3.22 6.56 -23.40
N VAL A 115 1.95 6.91 -23.58
CA VAL A 115 1.50 7.66 -24.74
C VAL A 115 2.02 9.11 -24.72
N GLY A 116 2.28 9.67 -25.90
CA GLY A 116 2.43 11.11 -26.05
C GLY A 116 1.08 11.82 -25.91
N TRP A 117 1.12 13.13 -25.70
CA TRP A 117 -0.08 13.97 -25.65
C TRP A 117 0.01 15.07 -26.68
N THR A 118 -1.06 15.27 -27.45
CA THR A 118 -1.15 16.41 -28.36
C THR A 118 -1.43 17.71 -27.60
N PRO A 119 -1.20 18.91 -28.19
CA PRO A 119 -1.58 20.18 -27.55
C PRO A 119 -3.06 20.28 -27.15
N LEU A 120 -3.93 19.50 -27.82
CA LEU A 120 -5.37 19.40 -27.49
C LEU A 120 -5.68 18.33 -26.43
N LEU A 121 -4.69 17.87 -25.68
CA LEU A 121 -4.80 16.84 -24.63
C LEU A 121 -5.42 15.53 -25.13
N ARG A 122 -5.16 15.16 -26.38
CA ARG A 122 -5.55 13.86 -26.92
C ARG A 122 -4.36 12.90 -26.87
N PRO A 123 -4.57 11.62 -26.47
CA PRO A 123 -3.50 10.65 -26.44
C PRO A 123 -2.96 10.36 -27.84
N ASN A 124 -1.63 10.43 -27.99
CA ASN A 124 -0.93 10.12 -29.23
C ASN A 124 -0.32 8.72 -29.16
N PHE A 125 -1.04 7.72 -29.61
CA PHE A 125 -0.58 6.32 -29.60
C PHE A 125 0.57 6.04 -30.58
N LYS A 126 0.87 6.93 -31.52
CA LYS A 126 2.03 6.78 -32.43
C LYS A 126 3.36 6.93 -31.66
N GLU A 127 3.35 7.65 -30.55
CA GLU A 127 4.51 7.83 -29.68
C GLU A 127 4.53 6.89 -28.49
N ALA A 128 3.57 5.96 -28.41
CA ALA A 128 3.46 5.05 -27.30
C ALA A 128 4.70 4.15 -27.15
N LYS A 129 5.19 4.01 -25.93
CA LYS A 129 6.29 3.11 -25.55
C LYS A 129 5.81 2.20 -24.42
N PRO A 130 5.01 1.15 -24.73
CA PRO A 130 4.42 0.29 -23.71
C PRO A 130 5.49 -0.32 -22.80
N LEU A 131 5.14 -0.49 -21.52
CA LEU A 131 5.99 -1.22 -20.58
C LEU A 131 6.29 -2.63 -21.12
N PRO A 132 7.53 -3.12 -20.99
CA PRO A 132 7.86 -4.48 -21.36
C PRO A 132 7.15 -5.49 -20.44
N PRO A 133 6.95 -6.73 -20.89
CA PRO A 133 6.57 -7.83 -20.02
C PRO A 133 7.56 -7.98 -18.87
N GLY A 134 7.04 -8.23 -17.65
CA GLY A 134 7.86 -8.32 -16.45
C GLY A 134 7.02 -8.21 -15.18
N GLU A 135 7.69 -8.21 -14.05
CA GLU A 135 7.07 -8.07 -12.73
C GLU A 135 7.25 -6.63 -12.23
N TYR A 136 6.14 -6.02 -11.85
CA TYR A 136 6.08 -4.65 -11.36
C TYR A 136 5.61 -4.63 -9.92
N LYS A 137 6.44 -4.10 -9.04
CA LYS A 137 6.10 -3.97 -7.62
C LYS A 137 5.07 -2.85 -7.46
N ILE A 138 3.97 -3.17 -6.82
CA ILE A 138 2.92 -2.23 -6.46
C ILE A 138 2.90 -2.09 -4.95
N LYS A 139 2.77 -0.87 -4.46
CA LYS A 139 2.57 -0.58 -3.04
C LYS A 139 1.29 0.22 -2.85
N ALA A 140 0.63 -0.02 -1.75
CA ALA A 140 -0.44 0.82 -1.22
C ALA A 140 0.05 1.43 0.09
N THR A 141 -0.08 2.73 0.23
CA THR A 141 0.39 3.48 1.40
C THR A 141 -0.76 4.27 1.99
N GLY A 142 -1.03 4.09 3.28
CA GLY A 142 -1.93 4.93 4.06
C GLY A 142 -1.27 6.27 4.35
N LEU A 143 -1.89 7.37 3.90
CA LEU A 143 -1.25 8.69 3.96
C LEU A 143 -1.17 9.30 5.37
N ASN A 144 -1.97 8.79 6.31
CA ASN A 144 -1.95 9.27 7.70
C ASN A 144 -1.20 8.32 8.63
N SER A 145 -1.23 7.02 8.34
CA SER A 145 -0.67 5.97 9.20
C SER A 145 0.71 5.51 8.78
N ASP A 146 1.15 5.85 7.55
CA ASP A 146 2.35 5.30 6.91
C ASP A 146 2.34 3.76 6.78
N ILE A 147 1.18 3.13 6.97
CA ILE A 147 1.03 1.69 6.78
C ILE A 147 1.22 1.36 5.30
N VAL A 148 2.08 0.38 5.00
CA VAL A 148 2.39 0.00 3.62
C VAL A 148 2.11 -1.47 3.40
N ALA A 149 1.33 -1.77 2.37
CA ALA A 149 1.16 -3.11 1.81
C ALA A 149 1.79 -3.18 0.42
N LYS A 150 2.32 -4.35 0.04
CA LYS A 150 3.01 -4.56 -1.23
C LYS A 150 2.48 -5.79 -1.93
N SER A 151 2.43 -5.72 -3.26
CA SER A 151 2.05 -6.83 -4.14
C SER A 151 2.83 -6.74 -5.45
N VAL A 152 2.61 -7.68 -6.37
CA VAL A 152 3.27 -7.70 -7.68
C VAL A 152 2.21 -7.83 -8.76
N LEU A 153 2.28 -6.95 -9.76
CA LEU A 153 1.53 -7.05 -11.01
C LEU A 153 2.46 -7.63 -12.07
N LYS A 154 2.06 -8.73 -12.68
CA LYS A 154 2.81 -9.35 -13.76
C LYS A 154 2.24 -8.96 -15.12
N LEU A 155 3.06 -8.34 -15.95
CA LEU A 155 2.75 -8.10 -17.35
C LEU A 155 3.30 -9.24 -18.20
N VAL A 156 2.43 -9.87 -18.96
CA VAL A 156 2.82 -10.96 -19.88
C VAL A 156 2.74 -10.50 -21.34
N PRO A 157 3.46 -11.16 -22.25
CA PRO A 157 3.32 -10.88 -23.68
C PRO A 157 1.87 -11.09 -24.15
N PRO A 158 1.40 -10.30 -25.13
CA PRO A 158 0.07 -10.53 -25.70
C PRO A 158 -0.02 -11.92 -26.33
N PRO A 159 -1.20 -12.56 -26.29
CA PRO A 159 -1.39 -13.87 -26.89
C PRO A 159 -1.07 -13.84 -28.40
N LYS A 160 -0.35 -14.85 -28.87
CA LYS A 160 -0.07 -14.98 -30.31
C LYS A 160 -1.41 -15.12 -31.06
N LYS A 161 -1.64 -14.27 -32.05
CA LYS A 161 -2.78 -14.47 -32.94
C LYS A 161 -2.63 -15.84 -33.62
N LYS A 162 -3.59 -16.73 -33.42
CA LYS A 162 -3.68 -17.92 -34.23
C LYS A 162 -3.92 -17.46 -35.68
N LYS A 163 -3.01 -17.81 -36.56
CA LYS A 163 -3.19 -17.63 -38.01
C LYS A 163 -4.29 -18.57 -38.51
#